data_b48f484c71da0f6f71b22854159e4b44
#
_entry.id   b48f484c71da0f6f71b22854159e4b44
#
_cell.length_a   1.000
_cell.length_b   1.000
_cell.length_c   1.000
_cell.angle_alpha   90.00
_cell.angle_beta   90.00
_cell.angle_gamma   90.00
#
_symmetry.space_group_name_H-M   'P 1'
#
loop_
_entity.id
_entity.type
_entity.pdbx_description
1 polymer ?
#
loop_
_entity_poly.entity_id
_entity_poly.type
_entity_poly.pdbx_seq_one_letter_code
_entity_poly.pdbx_strand_id
1 'polypeptide(L)'
;MKHRILITIALAALACATVAATASGGGKGRLFQFRGTLVSTGANTVQISVEGGTHNALKALIGQAQNQTFLVDGNTEFLGWSAGVPHVQSISDLRAGDHLTINVHAKASASLSEIEANAAGTVSDRGNGQHGNPGPLYLYVGTVAGGQAGGHISLHITSGNWRGLKTMLGQANLDQTFTYDNSTIFLLWQGRVPTVIDPSQLKAGDRITVRVRAARGSTLAQVEATPATHVGDHEPGQVETKTS
;
A
#
# COMPACT_ATOMS: atom_id res chain seq x y z
N MET A 1 -20.47 -1.54 -68.88
CA MET A 1 -19.74 -2.46 -68.03
C MET A 1 -19.83 -1.97 -66.57
N LYS A 2 -20.61 -2.67 -65.73
CA LYS A 2 -20.85 -2.27 -64.34
C LYS A 2 -20.02 -3.20 -63.45
N HIS A 3 -18.99 -2.69 -62.79
CA HIS A 3 -18.22 -3.45 -61.80
C HIS A 3 -18.93 -3.42 -60.45
N ARG A 4 -19.38 -4.58 -59.99
CA ARG A 4 -19.89 -4.79 -58.63
C ARG A 4 -18.71 -5.12 -57.73
N ILE A 5 -18.40 -4.23 -56.80
CA ILE A 5 -17.44 -4.49 -55.73
C ILE A 5 -18.19 -5.25 -54.61
N LEU A 6 -17.79 -6.51 -54.39
CA LEU A 6 -18.24 -7.30 -53.23
C LEU A 6 -17.34 -6.94 -52.04
N ILE A 7 -17.94 -6.28 -51.05
CA ILE A 7 -17.29 -6.05 -49.74
C ILE A 7 -17.59 -7.25 -48.88
N THR A 8 -16.58 -8.07 -48.62
CA THR A 8 -16.66 -9.19 -47.64
C THR A 8 -16.39 -8.65 -46.28
N ILE A 9 -17.45 -8.56 -45.44
CA ILE A 9 -17.32 -8.22 -44.00
C ILE A 9 -16.92 -9.49 -43.26
N ALA A 10 -15.67 -9.55 -42.81
CA ALA A 10 -15.21 -10.60 -41.92
C ALA A 10 -15.73 -10.31 -40.48
N LEU A 11 -16.72 -11.09 -40.04
CA LEU A 11 -17.23 -11.06 -38.67
C LEU A 11 -16.22 -11.81 -37.77
N ALA A 12 -15.41 -11.06 -37.03
CA ALA A 12 -14.57 -11.65 -35.99
C ALA A 12 -15.47 -11.98 -34.79
N ALA A 13 -15.78 -13.27 -34.60
CA ALA A 13 -16.49 -13.78 -33.47
C ALA A 13 -15.55 -13.67 -32.24
N LEU A 14 -15.80 -12.69 -31.38
CA LEU A 14 -15.15 -12.54 -30.06
C LEU A 14 -15.75 -13.63 -29.15
N ALA A 15 -15.01 -14.73 -28.96
CA ALA A 15 -15.36 -15.75 -28.00
C ALA A 15 -15.19 -15.18 -26.58
N CYS A 16 -16.28 -14.74 -25.97
CA CYS A 16 -16.31 -14.47 -24.53
C CYS A 16 -16.17 -15.81 -23.79
N ALA A 17 -14.94 -16.16 -23.41
CA ALA A 17 -14.70 -17.18 -22.42
C ALA A 17 -15.18 -16.64 -21.07
N THR A 18 -16.37 -17.06 -20.63
CA THR A 18 -16.85 -16.86 -19.26
C THR A 18 -16.00 -17.74 -18.36
N VAL A 19 -14.93 -17.16 -17.81
CA VAL A 19 -14.21 -17.78 -16.71
C VAL A 19 -15.11 -17.68 -15.49
N ALA A 20 -15.71 -18.81 -15.08
CA ALA A 20 -16.41 -18.92 -13.82
C ALA A 20 -15.38 -18.67 -12.71
N ALA A 21 -15.46 -17.51 -12.08
CA ALA A 21 -14.67 -17.19 -10.90
C ALA A 21 -15.12 -18.14 -9.79
N THR A 22 -14.36 -19.20 -9.57
CA THR A 22 -14.49 -20.02 -8.36
C THR A 22 -14.03 -19.13 -7.20
N ALA A 23 -14.98 -18.69 -6.37
CA ALA A 23 -14.70 -18.05 -5.09
C ALA A 23 -13.81 -19.01 -4.27
N SER A 24 -12.50 -18.76 -4.28
CA SER A 24 -11.56 -19.49 -3.43
C SER A 24 -11.78 -19.07 -2.00
N GLY A 25 -12.47 -19.92 -1.23
CA GLY A 25 -12.58 -19.79 0.22
C GLY A 25 -11.20 -19.59 0.86
N GLY A 26 -11.14 -18.66 1.80
CA GLY A 26 -10.02 -18.09 2.49
C GLY A 26 -8.97 -19.04 3.07
N GLY A 27 -8.13 -19.60 2.24
CA GLY A 27 -6.80 -20.06 2.63
C GLY A 27 -5.84 -18.90 2.50
N LYS A 28 -5.06 -18.60 3.53
CA LYS A 28 -4.05 -17.53 3.55
C LYS A 28 -3.00 -17.81 2.47
N GLY A 29 -3.28 -17.42 1.23
CA GLY A 29 -2.34 -17.49 0.12
C GLY A 29 -1.12 -16.60 0.37
N ARG A 30 -0.03 -16.85 -0.35
CA ARG A 30 1.13 -15.98 -0.33
C ARG A 30 0.80 -14.67 -1.02
N LEU A 31 1.26 -13.55 -0.47
CA LEU A 31 1.10 -12.24 -1.09
C LEU A 31 2.10 -12.09 -2.25
N PHE A 32 1.56 -11.77 -3.43
CA PHE A 32 2.29 -11.29 -4.60
C PHE A 32 1.96 -9.82 -4.77
N GLN A 33 2.96 -8.96 -4.69
CA GLN A 33 2.79 -7.52 -4.87
C GLN A 33 3.52 -7.11 -6.15
N PHE A 34 2.79 -6.47 -7.06
CA PHE A 34 3.31 -5.87 -8.28
C PHE A 34 3.20 -4.35 -8.17
N ARG A 35 4.20 -3.65 -8.68
CA ARG A 35 4.22 -2.19 -8.76
C ARG A 35 4.55 -1.77 -10.16
N GLY A 36 3.87 -0.76 -10.66
CA GLY A 36 4.10 -0.28 -12.02
C GLY A 36 3.18 0.88 -12.38
N THR A 37 3.29 1.28 -13.63
CA THR A 37 2.52 2.38 -14.20
C THR A 37 1.27 1.84 -14.87
N LEU A 38 0.10 2.43 -14.59
CA LEU A 38 -1.17 2.08 -15.21
C LEU A 38 -1.11 2.31 -16.72
N VAL A 39 -1.42 1.27 -17.48
CA VAL A 39 -1.55 1.30 -18.95
C VAL A 39 -3.00 1.51 -19.33
N SER A 40 -3.90 0.68 -18.79
CA SER A 40 -5.33 0.73 -19.10
C SER A 40 -6.17 0.04 -18.01
N THR A 41 -7.45 0.38 -17.97
CA THR A 41 -8.47 -0.31 -17.19
C THR A 41 -9.52 -0.92 -18.11
N GLY A 42 -9.99 -2.12 -17.76
CA GLY A 42 -11.19 -2.74 -18.35
C GLY A 42 -12.33 -2.77 -17.34
N ALA A 43 -13.43 -3.44 -17.67
CA ALA A 43 -14.58 -3.56 -16.76
C ALA A 43 -14.19 -4.20 -15.42
N ASN A 44 -13.36 -5.26 -15.47
CA ASN A 44 -12.93 -6.06 -14.32
C ASN A 44 -11.41 -6.31 -14.36
N THR A 45 -10.64 -5.46 -14.98
CA THR A 45 -9.21 -5.65 -15.13
C THR A 45 -8.43 -4.34 -15.00
N VAL A 46 -7.21 -4.45 -14.50
CA VAL A 46 -6.23 -3.37 -14.45
C VAL A 46 -4.95 -3.86 -15.10
N GLN A 47 -4.49 -3.17 -16.15
CA GLN A 47 -3.23 -3.47 -16.82
C GLN A 47 -2.16 -2.47 -16.40
N ILE A 48 -1.03 -2.97 -15.93
CA ILE A 48 0.13 -2.15 -15.57
C ILE A 48 1.38 -2.57 -16.33
N SER A 49 2.25 -1.60 -16.60
CA SER A 49 3.65 -1.85 -16.98
C SER A 49 4.44 -2.08 -15.70
N VAL A 50 4.81 -3.33 -15.41
CA VAL A 50 5.43 -3.70 -14.13
C VAL A 50 6.85 -3.18 -14.04
N GLU A 51 7.17 -2.45 -12.99
CA GLU A 51 8.47 -1.84 -12.69
C GLU A 51 9.14 -2.45 -11.46
N GLY A 52 8.38 -3.18 -10.64
CA GLY A 52 8.88 -3.77 -9.41
C GLY A 52 7.84 -4.60 -8.67
N GLY A 53 8.26 -5.18 -7.54
CA GLY A 53 7.35 -6.01 -6.75
C GLY A 53 8.07 -6.75 -5.63
N THR A 54 7.35 -7.67 -4.99
CA THR A 54 7.98 -8.64 -4.07
C THR A 54 8.82 -9.63 -4.86
N HIS A 55 9.79 -10.27 -4.19
CA HIS A 55 10.67 -11.26 -4.82
C HIS A 55 9.88 -12.35 -5.57
N ASN A 56 8.80 -12.86 -4.97
CA ASN A 56 7.99 -13.91 -5.59
C ASN A 56 7.21 -13.41 -6.82
N ALA A 57 6.69 -12.18 -6.77
CA ALA A 57 6.03 -11.56 -7.91
C ALA A 57 7.00 -11.37 -9.07
N LEU A 58 8.20 -10.85 -8.81
CA LEU A 58 9.23 -10.66 -9.83
C LEU A 58 9.75 -12.00 -10.38
N LYS A 59 9.85 -13.05 -9.54
CA LYS A 59 10.21 -14.39 -9.99
C LYS A 59 9.19 -14.96 -10.97
N ALA A 60 7.88 -14.74 -10.74
CA ALA A 60 6.81 -15.18 -11.64
C ALA A 60 6.83 -14.45 -12.99
N LEU A 61 7.46 -13.27 -13.07
CA LEU A 61 7.57 -12.46 -14.29
C LEU A 61 8.78 -12.82 -15.17
N ILE A 62 9.68 -13.67 -14.72
CA ILE A 62 10.87 -14.03 -15.51
C ILE A 62 10.43 -14.65 -16.84
N GLY A 63 10.85 -14.05 -17.96
CA GLY A 63 10.49 -14.50 -19.31
C GLY A 63 9.10 -14.07 -19.79
N GLN A 64 8.40 -13.23 -19.02
CA GLN A 64 7.08 -12.69 -19.37
C GLN A 64 7.19 -11.26 -19.92
N ALA A 65 6.13 -10.77 -20.57
CA ALA A 65 6.04 -9.37 -20.99
C ALA A 65 6.03 -8.43 -19.78
N GLN A 66 6.42 -7.17 -19.98
CA GLN A 66 6.39 -6.17 -18.92
C GLN A 66 4.97 -5.73 -18.55
N ASN A 67 4.07 -5.65 -19.54
CA ASN A 67 2.67 -5.29 -19.34
C ASN A 67 1.90 -6.52 -18.86
N GLN A 68 1.31 -6.43 -17.69
CA GLN A 68 0.55 -7.50 -17.05
C GLN A 68 -0.86 -7.03 -16.73
N THR A 69 -1.83 -7.94 -16.84
CA THR A 69 -3.25 -7.64 -16.63
C THR A 69 -3.76 -8.43 -15.44
N PHE A 70 -4.25 -7.73 -14.44
CA PHE A 70 -4.76 -8.30 -13.19
C PHE A 70 -6.27 -8.22 -13.14
N LEU A 71 -6.90 -9.30 -12.69
CA LEU A 71 -8.33 -9.35 -12.44
C LEU A 71 -8.66 -8.53 -11.18
N VAL A 72 -9.78 -7.81 -11.22
CA VAL A 72 -10.38 -7.13 -10.08
C VAL A 72 -11.87 -7.47 -10.01
N ASP A 73 -12.44 -7.47 -8.82
CA ASP A 73 -13.85 -7.79 -8.60
C ASP A 73 -14.49 -6.87 -7.54
N GLY A 74 -15.72 -7.15 -7.15
CA GLY A 74 -16.45 -6.38 -6.14
C GLY A 74 -15.82 -6.40 -4.73
N ASN A 75 -14.86 -7.31 -4.47
CA ASN A 75 -14.14 -7.40 -3.21
C ASN A 75 -12.77 -6.72 -3.29
N THR A 76 -12.35 -6.27 -4.48
CA THR A 76 -11.09 -5.54 -4.65
C THR A 76 -11.21 -4.16 -4.01
N GLU A 77 -10.34 -3.87 -3.07
CA GLU A 77 -10.27 -2.56 -2.41
C GLU A 77 -9.37 -1.61 -3.21
N PHE A 78 -9.94 -0.51 -3.69
CA PHE A 78 -9.19 0.54 -4.39
C PHE A 78 -8.88 1.67 -3.42
N LEU A 79 -7.60 2.00 -3.25
CA LEU A 79 -7.11 3.03 -2.34
C LEU A 79 -6.32 4.08 -3.11
N GLY A 80 -6.83 5.31 -3.15
CA GLY A 80 -6.09 6.47 -3.61
C GLY A 80 -5.28 7.08 -2.47
N TRP A 81 -4.17 7.73 -2.79
CA TRP A 81 -3.33 8.46 -1.83
C TRP A 81 -3.25 9.92 -2.24
N SER A 82 -3.82 10.80 -1.43
CA SER A 82 -3.74 12.25 -1.62
C SER A 82 -3.06 12.89 -0.42
N ALA A 83 -2.01 13.65 -0.65
CA ALA A 83 -1.21 14.27 0.41
C ALA A 83 -0.76 13.31 1.52
N GLY A 84 -0.51 12.03 1.17
CA GLY A 84 -0.10 11.00 2.12
C GLY A 84 -1.23 10.34 2.90
N VAL A 85 -2.49 10.74 2.68
CA VAL A 85 -3.69 10.16 3.30
C VAL A 85 -4.34 9.18 2.33
N PRO A 86 -4.59 7.92 2.73
CA PRO A 86 -5.36 6.99 1.92
C PRO A 86 -6.84 7.34 1.96
N HIS A 87 -7.52 7.18 0.83
CA HIS A 87 -8.98 7.30 0.69
C HIS A 87 -9.50 6.20 -0.21
N VAL A 88 -10.75 5.82 -0.02
CA VAL A 88 -11.41 4.84 -0.89
C VAL A 88 -11.69 5.50 -2.24
N GLN A 89 -11.40 4.77 -3.31
CA GLN A 89 -11.72 5.16 -4.69
C GLN A 89 -12.31 3.98 -5.46
N SER A 90 -12.60 4.16 -6.73
CA SER A 90 -13.09 3.14 -7.64
C SER A 90 -12.14 2.94 -8.82
N ILE A 91 -12.36 1.88 -9.59
CA ILE A 91 -11.58 1.63 -10.83
C ILE A 91 -11.72 2.78 -11.85
N SER A 92 -12.86 3.49 -11.84
CA SER A 92 -13.11 4.63 -12.75
C SER A 92 -12.31 5.89 -12.40
N ASP A 93 -11.74 5.95 -11.20
CA ASP A 93 -10.92 7.08 -10.75
C ASP A 93 -9.47 6.96 -11.20
N LEU A 94 -9.03 5.75 -11.56
CA LEU A 94 -7.68 5.48 -12.04
C LEU A 94 -7.43 6.17 -13.40
N ARG A 95 -6.24 6.71 -13.58
CA ARG A 95 -5.79 7.40 -14.81
C ARG A 95 -4.55 6.74 -15.38
N ALA A 96 -4.49 6.58 -16.70
CA ALA A 96 -3.28 6.10 -17.39
C ALA A 96 -2.07 6.94 -16.96
N GLY A 97 -0.98 6.27 -16.60
CA GLY A 97 0.21 6.90 -16.04
C GLY A 97 0.27 6.92 -14.51
N ASP A 98 -0.80 6.57 -13.80
CA ASP A 98 -0.77 6.45 -12.33
C ASP A 98 0.15 5.32 -11.87
N HIS A 99 0.86 5.54 -10.77
CA HIS A 99 1.70 4.52 -10.15
C HIS A 99 0.88 3.65 -9.22
N LEU A 100 0.65 2.41 -9.63
CA LEU A 100 -0.14 1.45 -8.90
C LEU A 100 0.71 0.44 -8.13
N THR A 101 0.16 -0.02 -7.01
CA THR A 101 0.58 -1.23 -6.30
C THR A 101 -0.59 -2.19 -6.26
N ILE A 102 -0.44 -3.37 -6.87
CA ILE A 102 -1.47 -4.42 -6.94
C ILE A 102 -1.05 -5.57 -6.04
N ASN A 103 -1.92 -5.95 -5.13
CA ASN A 103 -1.72 -7.05 -4.18
C ASN A 103 -2.65 -8.21 -4.53
N VAL A 104 -2.08 -9.36 -4.85
CA VAL A 104 -2.80 -10.59 -5.17
C VAL A 104 -2.38 -11.70 -4.20
N HIS A 105 -3.34 -12.43 -3.67
CA HIS A 105 -3.08 -13.62 -2.87
C HIS A 105 -3.26 -14.88 -3.72
N ALA A 106 -2.23 -15.72 -3.80
CA ALA A 106 -2.24 -16.97 -4.55
C ALA A 106 -1.43 -18.06 -3.83
N LYS A 107 -1.46 -19.29 -4.32
CA LYS A 107 -0.59 -20.36 -3.81
C LYS A 107 0.87 -19.97 -3.98
N ALA A 108 1.74 -20.41 -3.07
CA ALA A 108 3.17 -20.06 -3.12
C ALA A 108 3.87 -20.51 -4.41
N SER A 109 3.37 -21.56 -5.06
CA SER A 109 3.86 -22.13 -6.31
C SER A 109 3.09 -21.65 -7.55
N ALA A 110 2.20 -20.66 -7.40
CA ALA A 110 1.35 -20.20 -8.50
C ALA A 110 2.21 -19.63 -9.64
N SER A 111 1.87 -19.99 -10.86
CA SER A 111 2.36 -19.35 -12.08
C SER A 111 1.80 -17.94 -12.22
N LEU A 112 2.37 -17.12 -13.11
CA LEU A 112 1.86 -15.77 -13.34
C LEU A 112 0.39 -15.79 -13.78
N SER A 113 0.01 -16.68 -14.70
CA SER A 113 -1.37 -16.81 -15.18
C SER A 113 -2.35 -17.20 -14.07
N GLU A 114 -1.93 -18.04 -13.12
CA GLU A 114 -2.74 -18.38 -11.94
C GLU A 114 -2.86 -17.20 -10.98
N ILE A 115 -1.82 -16.37 -10.84
CA ILE A 115 -1.85 -15.16 -10.02
C ILE A 115 -2.80 -14.13 -10.64
N GLU A 116 -2.71 -13.90 -11.94
CA GLU A 116 -3.56 -12.96 -12.69
C GLU A 116 -5.04 -13.38 -12.75
N ALA A 117 -5.31 -14.69 -12.71
CA ALA A 117 -6.67 -15.23 -12.62
C ALA A 117 -7.33 -15.07 -11.24
N ASN A 118 -6.55 -14.75 -10.20
CA ASN A 118 -7.09 -14.41 -8.90
C ASN A 118 -7.37 -12.89 -8.83
N ALA A 119 -8.55 -12.52 -8.35
CA ALA A 119 -8.86 -11.12 -8.16
C ALA A 119 -7.87 -10.48 -7.17
N ALA A 120 -7.42 -9.27 -7.48
CA ALA A 120 -6.59 -8.49 -6.58
C ALA A 120 -7.36 -8.16 -5.29
N GLY A 121 -6.74 -8.34 -4.15
CA GLY A 121 -7.33 -7.92 -2.87
C GLY A 121 -7.29 -6.42 -2.69
N THR A 122 -6.23 -5.77 -3.18
CA THR A 122 -6.06 -4.31 -3.07
C THR A 122 -5.34 -3.76 -4.29
N VAL A 123 -5.82 -2.65 -4.81
CA VAL A 123 -5.15 -1.79 -5.79
C VAL A 123 -4.92 -0.44 -5.15
N SER A 124 -3.65 -0.08 -4.92
CA SER A 124 -3.28 1.22 -4.32
C SER A 124 -2.72 2.13 -5.40
N ASP A 125 -3.34 3.28 -5.56
CA ASP A 125 -2.95 4.32 -6.49
C ASP A 125 -2.23 5.46 -5.74
N ARG A 126 -1.05 5.83 -6.23
CA ARG A 126 -0.26 6.95 -5.71
C ARG A 126 -0.25 8.15 -6.65
N GLY A 127 -1.09 8.12 -7.68
CA GLY A 127 -1.11 9.12 -8.74
C GLY A 127 0.14 9.07 -9.62
N ASN A 128 0.22 10.00 -10.57
CA ASN A 128 1.36 10.15 -11.48
C ASN A 128 2.41 11.16 -11.00
N GLY A 129 2.30 11.62 -9.75
CA GLY A 129 3.24 12.56 -9.15
C GLY A 129 4.63 11.96 -8.99
N GLN A 130 5.66 12.67 -9.44
CA GLN A 130 7.04 12.35 -9.07
C GLN A 130 7.19 12.62 -7.56
N HIS A 131 7.02 11.58 -6.77
CA HIS A 131 7.42 11.66 -5.37
C HIS A 131 8.95 11.74 -5.34
N GLY A 132 9.49 12.92 -5.06
CA GLY A 132 10.90 13.08 -4.77
C GLY A 132 11.34 12.01 -3.76
N ASN A 133 12.58 11.55 -3.81
CA ASN A 133 13.06 10.54 -2.87
C ASN A 133 13.01 11.12 -1.43
N PRO A 134 11.99 10.82 -0.63
CA PRO A 134 11.78 11.48 0.68
C PRO A 134 12.76 11.01 1.75
N GLY A 135 13.83 10.36 1.35
CA GLY A 135 14.79 9.74 2.25
C GLY A 135 14.30 8.39 2.85
N PRO A 136 15.19 7.66 3.52
CA PRO A 136 14.86 6.43 4.22
C PRO A 136 13.79 6.62 5.29
N LEU A 137 12.91 5.61 5.41
CA LEU A 137 11.91 5.57 6.47
C LEU A 137 12.53 5.00 7.75
N TYR A 138 12.38 5.75 8.83
CA TYR A 138 12.56 5.32 10.21
C TYR A 138 11.16 5.15 10.82
N LEU A 139 10.86 3.97 11.34
CA LEU A 139 9.55 3.63 11.89
C LEU A 139 9.72 3.10 13.30
N TYR A 140 8.96 3.68 14.23
CA TYR A 140 8.90 3.29 15.63
C TYR A 140 7.47 2.95 16.00
N VAL A 141 7.30 1.91 16.79
CA VAL A 141 6.01 1.47 17.32
C VAL A 141 6.13 1.42 18.83
N GLY A 142 5.12 1.90 19.52
CA GLY A 142 5.12 1.90 20.97
C GLY A 142 3.81 2.43 21.53
N THR A 143 3.84 2.81 22.81
CA THR A 143 2.71 3.42 23.49
C THR A 143 3.01 4.88 23.81
N VAL A 144 2.00 5.74 23.69
CA VAL A 144 2.11 7.16 24.08
C VAL A 144 2.43 7.24 25.57
N ALA A 145 3.61 7.79 25.91
CA ALA A 145 4.11 7.84 27.27
C ALA A 145 3.62 9.08 28.04
N GLY A 146 3.09 10.10 27.36
CA GLY A 146 2.62 11.34 27.99
C GLY A 146 1.83 12.21 27.04
N GLY A 147 1.35 13.34 27.52
CA GLY A 147 0.58 14.28 26.69
C GLY A 147 1.41 14.89 25.56
N GLN A 148 0.74 15.18 24.44
CA GLN A 148 1.34 15.95 23.34
C GLN A 148 1.35 17.42 23.75
N ALA A 149 2.52 18.02 23.72
CA ALA A 149 2.66 19.45 23.99
C ALA A 149 3.73 20.07 23.04
N GLY A 150 3.44 21.24 22.51
CA GLY A 150 4.44 22.02 21.80
C GLY A 150 5.05 21.38 20.56
N GLY A 151 4.30 20.55 19.82
CA GLY A 151 4.82 19.90 18.62
C GLY A 151 5.67 18.65 18.90
N HIS A 152 5.51 18.04 20.06
CA HIS A 152 6.25 16.84 20.46
C HIS A 152 5.31 15.71 20.91
N ILE A 153 5.73 14.47 20.65
CA ILE A 153 5.04 13.26 21.06
C ILE A 153 6.04 12.31 21.75
N SER A 154 5.74 11.93 23.01
CA SER A 154 6.56 10.99 23.76
C SER A 154 6.04 9.56 23.58
N LEU A 155 6.94 8.65 23.18
CA LEU A 155 6.65 7.28 22.84
C LEU A 155 7.53 6.32 23.63
N HIS A 156 6.93 5.40 24.37
CA HIS A 156 7.62 4.23 24.91
C HIS A 156 7.80 3.20 23.79
N ILE A 157 8.99 3.08 23.20
CA ILE A 157 9.25 2.27 22.01
C ILE A 157 9.30 0.79 22.39
N THR A 158 8.48 -0.02 21.71
CA THR A 158 8.45 -1.48 21.87
C THR A 158 8.90 -2.23 20.61
N SER A 159 8.85 -1.59 19.43
CA SER A 159 9.17 -2.20 18.14
C SER A 159 9.46 -1.12 17.10
N GLY A 160 9.81 -1.54 15.88
CA GLY A 160 10.06 -0.65 14.76
C GLY A 160 10.64 -1.38 13.56
N ASN A 161 10.93 -0.64 12.48
CA ASN A 161 11.67 -1.22 11.38
C ASN A 161 13.18 -1.27 11.71
N TRP A 162 13.94 -2.00 10.89
CA TRP A 162 15.39 -2.16 11.06
C TRP A 162 16.13 -0.80 11.24
N ARG A 163 15.77 0.23 10.47
CA ARG A 163 16.45 1.54 10.56
C ARG A 163 16.12 2.26 11.88
N GLY A 164 14.85 2.25 12.27
CA GLY A 164 14.44 2.82 13.56
C GLY A 164 15.12 2.11 14.71
N LEU A 165 15.02 0.77 14.78
CA LEU A 165 15.61 0.00 15.86
C LEU A 165 17.15 0.11 15.92
N LYS A 166 17.81 0.28 14.76
CA LYS A 166 19.26 0.49 14.72
C LYS A 166 19.67 1.78 15.45
N THR A 167 18.87 2.84 15.41
CA THR A 167 19.16 4.10 16.13
C THR A 167 18.96 3.95 17.64
N MET A 168 18.22 2.93 18.08
CA MET A 168 17.99 2.63 19.49
C MET A 168 19.09 1.81 20.14
N LEU A 169 20.05 1.29 19.35
CA LEU A 169 21.14 0.50 19.90
C LEU A 169 21.98 1.32 20.87
N GLY A 170 22.15 0.82 22.10
CA GLY A 170 22.86 1.50 23.17
C GLY A 170 22.04 2.51 23.96
N GLN A 171 20.77 2.72 23.61
CA GLN A 171 19.86 3.58 24.40
C GLN A 171 19.33 2.76 25.60
N ALA A 172 19.59 3.25 26.82
CA ALA A 172 19.04 2.65 28.03
C ALA A 172 17.57 3.05 28.27
N ASN A 173 17.17 4.23 27.77
CA ASN A 173 15.81 4.73 27.87
C ASN A 173 15.01 4.38 26.60
N LEU A 174 13.85 3.75 26.78
CA LEU A 174 12.93 3.43 25.69
C LEU A 174 11.89 4.52 25.46
N ASP A 175 11.77 5.49 26.37
CA ASP A 175 10.89 6.66 26.21
C ASP A 175 11.62 7.72 25.39
N GLN A 176 11.15 7.92 24.17
CA GLN A 176 11.75 8.83 23.21
C GLN A 176 10.73 9.88 22.76
N THR A 177 11.22 11.07 22.38
CA THR A 177 10.35 12.19 22.02
C THR A 177 10.58 12.59 20.57
N PHE A 178 9.54 12.49 19.75
CA PHE A 178 9.58 12.84 18.34
C PHE A 178 8.89 14.18 18.10
N THR A 179 9.46 14.96 17.19
CA THR A 179 8.89 16.23 16.74
C THR A 179 7.79 15.97 15.70
N TYR A 180 6.73 16.77 15.75
CA TYR A 180 5.73 16.88 14.69
C TYR A 180 5.43 18.36 14.39
N ASP A 181 4.91 18.64 13.21
CA ASP A 181 4.52 19.97 12.75
C ASP A 181 3.20 19.93 11.97
N ASN A 182 2.81 21.05 11.37
CA ASN A 182 1.57 21.17 10.60
C ASN A 182 1.54 20.29 9.34
N SER A 183 2.65 19.73 8.91
CA SER A 183 2.71 18.77 7.79
C SER A 183 2.59 17.32 8.23
N THR A 184 2.62 17.05 9.54
CA THR A 184 2.46 15.72 10.09
C THR A 184 1.02 15.27 10.01
N ILE A 185 0.78 14.07 9.47
CA ILE A 185 -0.55 13.50 9.33
C ILE A 185 -0.80 12.52 10.48
N PHE A 186 -1.84 12.78 11.26
CA PHE A 186 -2.30 11.88 12.33
C PHE A 186 -3.46 11.04 11.83
N LEU A 187 -3.36 9.72 11.97
CA LEU A 187 -4.29 8.74 11.42
C LEU A 187 -4.78 7.81 12.53
N LEU A 188 -6.09 7.70 12.70
CA LEU A 188 -6.73 6.70 13.54
C LEU A 188 -7.14 5.49 12.70
N TRP A 189 -6.62 4.32 13.03
CA TRP A 189 -6.89 3.06 12.36
C TRP A 189 -7.95 2.25 13.11
N GLN A 190 -9.20 2.31 12.63
CA GLN A 190 -10.34 1.52 13.11
C GLN A 190 -10.81 0.53 12.04
N GLY A 191 -9.89 0.00 11.26
CA GLY A 191 -10.16 -0.89 10.14
C GLY A 191 -9.10 -0.75 9.06
N ARG A 192 -9.48 -0.94 7.80
CA ARG A 192 -8.55 -0.89 6.66
C ARG A 192 -8.23 0.53 6.17
N VAL A 193 -9.16 1.43 6.35
CA VAL A 193 -9.02 2.83 5.94
C VAL A 193 -8.97 3.71 7.19
N PRO A 194 -7.90 4.49 7.40
CA PRO A 194 -7.78 5.34 8.56
C PRO A 194 -8.60 6.62 8.41
N THR A 195 -8.93 7.23 9.54
CA THR A 195 -9.48 8.58 9.62
C THR A 195 -8.37 9.54 10.01
N VAL A 196 -8.34 10.74 9.41
CA VAL A 196 -7.44 11.82 9.86
C VAL A 196 -7.98 12.37 11.17
N ILE A 197 -7.11 12.48 12.16
CA ILE A 197 -7.45 12.99 13.50
C ILE A 197 -6.57 14.19 13.86
N ASP A 198 -7.02 14.95 14.85
CA ASP A 198 -6.21 15.99 15.48
C ASP A 198 -5.20 15.37 16.47
N PRO A 199 -3.97 15.89 16.59
CA PRO A 199 -2.99 15.40 17.57
C PRO A 199 -3.53 15.30 18.99
N SER A 200 -4.42 16.21 19.40
CA SER A 200 -5.03 16.23 20.74
C SER A 200 -5.93 15.02 21.04
N GLN A 201 -6.30 14.25 20.03
CA GLN A 201 -7.12 13.04 20.19
C GLN A 201 -6.29 11.83 20.64
N LEU A 202 -4.95 11.87 20.51
CA LEU A 202 -4.09 10.82 21.05
C LEU A 202 -4.10 10.86 22.59
N LYS A 203 -4.15 9.70 23.21
CA LYS A 203 -4.18 9.54 24.67
C LYS A 203 -2.94 8.80 25.14
N ALA A 204 -2.56 9.06 26.39
CA ALA A 204 -1.53 8.26 27.06
C ALA A 204 -1.96 6.78 27.08
N GLY A 205 -1.06 5.89 26.68
CA GLY A 205 -1.32 4.46 26.56
C GLY A 205 -1.79 4.00 25.18
N ASP A 206 -2.16 4.91 24.27
CA ASP A 206 -2.50 4.53 22.89
C ASP A 206 -1.30 3.89 22.21
N ARG A 207 -1.55 2.84 21.44
CA ARG A 207 -0.52 2.20 20.65
C ARG A 207 -0.37 2.93 19.32
N ILE A 208 0.76 3.58 19.14
CA ILE A 208 1.00 4.38 17.94
C ILE A 208 2.21 3.90 17.12
N THR A 209 2.21 4.30 15.88
CA THR A 209 3.34 4.16 14.94
C THR A 209 3.80 5.55 14.53
N VAL A 210 5.05 5.90 14.80
CA VAL A 210 5.68 7.16 14.34
C VAL A 210 6.55 6.88 13.13
N ARG A 211 6.34 7.64 12.05
CA ARG A 211 7.07 7.52 10.79
C ARG A 211 7.85 8.80 10.50
N VAL A 212 9.17 8.70 10.45
CA VAL A 212 10.07 9.81 10.15
C VAL A 212 10.86 9.50 8.88
N ARG A 213 11.00 10.50 8.01
CA ARG A 213 11.87 10.43 6.83
C ARG A 213 13.10 11.30 7.09
N ALA A 214 14.27 10.69 7.24
CA ALA A 214 15.51 11.38 7.54
C ALA A 214 16.65 10.90 6.63
N ALA A 215 17.81 11.52 6.68
CA ALA A 215 18.97 11.11 5.90
C ALA A 215 19.42 9.69 6.23
N ARG A 216 20.09 9.01 5.29
CA ARG A 216 20.66 7.68 5.54
C ARG A 216 21.75 7.80 6.61
N GLY A 217 21.64 6.98 7.65
CA GLY A 217 22.61 6.95 8.74
C GLY A 217 22.38 8.01 9.82
N SER A 218 21.22 8.68 9.82
CA SER A 218 20.86 9.60 10.91
C SER A 218 20.93 8.92 12.27
N THR A 219 21.40 9.65 13.26
CA THR A 219 21.36 9.28 14.68
C THR A 219 19.93 9.39 15.21
N LEU A 220 19.64 8.81 16.39
CA LEU A 220 18.33 8.93 17.03
C LEU A 220 17.96 10.42 17.22
N ALA A 221 18.82 11.23 17.79
CA ALA A 221 18.59 12.65 18.01
C ALA A 221 18.27 13.44 16.72
N GLN A 222 18.92 13.08 15.58
CA GLN A 222 18.59 13.68 14.29
C GLN A 222 17.22 13.25 13.76
N VAL A 223 16.83 11.99 14.00
CA VAL A 223 15.50 11.48 13.63
C VAL A 223 14.42 12.12 14.48
N GLU A 224 14.63 12.27 15.77
CA GLU A 224 13.71 12.91 16.72
C GLU A 224 13.48 14.40 16.42
N ALA A 225 14.54 15.10 16.00
CA ALA A 225 14.48 16.51 15.60
C ALA A 225 13.83 16.72 14.21
N THR A 226 13.67 15.65 13.43
CA THR A 226 13.02 15.73 12.12
C THR A 226 11.51 15.50 12.29
N PRO A 227 10.64 16.43 11.81
CA PRO A 227 9.21 16.24 11.95
C PRO A 227 8.73 14.91 11.38
N ALA A 228 7.90 14.22 12.14
CA ALA A 228 7.26 12.98 11.70
C ALA A 228 6.38 13.25 10.46
N THR A 229 6.42 12.37 9.50
CA THR A 229 5.53 12.47 8.33
C THR A 229 4.12 11.98 8.65
N HIS A 230 4.04 10.91 9.47
CA HIS A 230 2.78 10.31 9.88
C HIS A 230 2.89 9.78 11.30
N VAL A 231 1.80 9.90 12.04
CA VAL A 231 1.56 9.23 13.31
C VAL A 231 0.28 8.40 13.15
N GLY A 232 0.40 7.08 13.23
CA GLY A 232 -0.75 6.18 13.14
C GLY A 232 -1.14 5.71 14.53
N ASP A 233 -2.36 5.99 14.96
CA ASP A 233 -2.98 5.48 16.17
C ASP A 233 -3.72 4.18 15.86
N HIS A 234 -3.44 3.16 16.68
CA HIS A 234 -4.12 1.86 16.64
C HIS A 234 -4.80 1.69 17.98
N GLU A 235 -6.08 2.04 18.08
CA GLU A 235 -6.83 1.99 19.33
C GLU A 235 -6.55 0.72 20.15
N PRO A 236 -6.37 0.85 21.48
CA PRO A 236 -6.25 -0.30 22.35
C PRO A 236 -7.60 -1.05 22.36
N GLY A 237 -7.62 -2.26 21.79
CA GLY A 237 -8.80 -3.12 21.80
C GLY A 237 -9.13 -3.80 20.48
N GLN A 238 -8.56 -3.40 19.35
CA GLN A 238 -8.56 -4.23 18.17
C GLN A 238 -7.44 -5.28 18.26
N VAL A 239 -7.62 -6.23 19.15
CA VAL A 239 -6.94 -7.52 19.03
C VAL A 239 -7.38 -8.05 17.68
N GLU A 240 -6.44 -8.13 16.72
CA GLU A 240 -6.63 -8.98 15.57
C GLU A 240 -7.08 -10.35 16.12
N THR A 241 -8.36 -10.63 16.06
CA THR A 241 -8.86 -11.98 16.32
C THR A 241 -8.22 -12.83 15.24
N LYS A 242 -7.10 -13.47 15.59
CA LYS A 242 -6.60 -14.62 14.86
C LYS A 242 -7.72 -15.63 14.91
N THR A 243 -8.58 -15.63 13.91
CA THR A 243 -9.43 -16.78 13.61
C THR A 243 -8.47 -17.91 13.25
N SER A 244 -8.32 -18.82 14.23
CA SER A 244 -7.63 -20.10 14.10
C SER A 244 -8.27 -20.97 13.03
#